data_835c01c6a6ec94adc3a5b10f4bc64f65
#
_entry.id   835c01c6a6ec94adc3a5b10f4bc64f65
#
_cell.length_a   1.000
_cell.length_b   1.000
_cell.length_c   1.000
_cell.angle_alpha   90.00
_cell.angle_beta   90.00
_cell.angle_gamma   90.00
#
_symmetry.space_group_name_H-M   'P 1'
#
loop_
_entity.id
_entity.type
_entity.pdbx_description
1 polymer ?
#
loop_
_entity_poly.entity_id
_entity_poly.type
_entity_poly.pdbx_seq_one_letter_code
_entity_poly.pdbx_strand_id
1 'polypeptide(L)'
;MINRRHALGLLAATPFLPARALANVSYQRSEFRDDLSRRFFGLGTVGTFVAYKVDDYLIIASDKVRSGEGQLPASTFKIPNSIIALDTGVVEDPDKDVFKWDGVTRSIEAWNKDHTLRSAIAVSAVPVYQEIARRIGPERMQKYVDLMDYGNHDIGGGIDQFWLTGNLRIDPMQQIDFLDRLRRGVLPVSKRSQELTRSILPVTTVGDATIRAKSGLLGAEQGKPSLGWMVGWVEKGSQQTVFAMNMDCKEQSHIAARMTVVQQCLADIVAY
;
A
#
# COMPACT_ATOMS: atom_id res chain seq x y z
N MET A 1 -63.42 -15.83 5.33
CA MET A 1 -62.41 -15.61 6.40
C MET A 1 -61.03 -15.79 5.79
N ILE A 2 -60.35 -14.69 5.53
CA ILE A 2 -59.07 -14.67 4.79
C ILE A 2 -57.99 -14.40 5.84
N ASN A 3 -57.08 -15.37 6.00
CA ASN A 3 -55.99 -15.30 6.97
C ASN A 3 -54.75 -14.66 6.33
N ARG A 4 -54.41 -13.42 6.73
CA ARG A 4 -53.20 -12.71 6.28
C ARG A 4 -52.04 -13.08 7.21
N ARG A 5 -51.12 -13.89 6.73
CA ARG A 5 -49.80 -14.10 7.36
C ARG A 5 -48.88 -12.96 6.92
N HIS A 6 -48.45 -12.15 7.88
CA HIS A 6 -47.40 -11.16 7.68
C HIS A 6 -46.04 -11.89 7.64
N ALA A 7 -45.42 -11.85 6.47
CA ALA A 7 -44.01 -12.21 6.34
C ALA A 7 -43.18 -10.98 6.67
N LEU A 8 -42.52 -10.97 7.84
CA LEU A 8 -41.44 -10.03 8.14
C LEU A 8 -40.22 -10.43 7.31
N GLY A 9 -39.93 -9.66 6.25
CA GLY A 9 -38.67 -9.75 5.53
C GLY A 9 -37.56 -9.14 6.37
N LEU A 10 -36.62 -9.95 6.84
CA LEU A 10 -35.31 -9.45 7.27
C LEU A 10 -34.59 -8.87 6.08
N LEU A 11 -34.48 -7.55 6.01
CA LEU A 11 -33.54 -6.87 5.14
C LEU A 11 -32.13 -7.10 5.69
N ALA A 12 -31.42 -8.11 5.16
CA ALA A 12 -29.99 -8.24 5.35
C ALA A 12 -29.32 -7.03 4.67
N ALA A 13 -28.74 -6.13 5.46
CA ALA A 13 -27.93 -5.05 4.96
C ALA A 13 -26.67 -5.65 4.32
N THR A 14 -26.65 -5.77 3.00
CA THR A 14 -25.46 -6.14 2.24
C THR A 14 -24.40 -5.02 2.42
N PRO A 15 -23.17 -5.36 2.79
CA PRO A 15 -22.11 -4.36 2.89
C PRO A 15 -21.83 -3.76 1.51
N PHE A 16 -22.01 -2.46 1.41
CA PHE A 16 -21.72 -1.69 0.20
C PHE A 16 -20.20 -1.46 0.14
N LEU A 17 -19.47 -2.46 -0.31
CA LEU A 17 -18.07 -2.33 -0.73
C LEU A 17 -18.04 -2.39 -2.25
N PRO A 18 -17.23 -1.57 -2.94
CA PRO A 18 -17.16 -1.62 -4.38
C PRO A 18 -16.73 -3.04 -4.82
N ALA A 19 -17.58 -3.71 -5.55
CA ALA A 19 -17.48 -5.13 -5.92
C ALA A 19 -16.19 -5.53 -6.66
N ARG A 20 -15.37 -4.56 -7.07
CA ARG A 20 -14.15 -4.78 -7.85
C ARG A 20 -12.88 -4.91 -7.02
N ALA A 21 -12.80 -4.27 -5.85
CA ALA A 21 -11.57 -4.22 -5.03
C ALA A 21 -11.26 -5.51 -4.27
N LEU A 22 -12.20 -6.46 -4.22
CA LEU A 22 -12.13 -7.62 -3.32
C LEU A 22 -12.15 -8.97 -4.04
N ALA A 23 -12.02 -8.99 -5.36
CA ALA A 23 -12.13 -10.20 -6.17
C ALA A 23 -11.08 -11.28 -5.83
N ASN A 24 -9.99 -10.93 -5.15
CA ASN A 24 -8.87 -11.81 -4.89
C ASN A 24 -8.57 -12.08 -3.40
N VAL A 25 -9.03 -11.22 -2.48
CA VAL A 25 -8.97 -11.51 -1.03
C VAL A 25 -10.24 -12.24 -0.60
N SER A 26 -10.09 -13.51 -0.24
CA SER A 26 -11.20 -14.32 0.29
C SER A 26 -11.44 -13.95 1.76
N TYR A 27 -12.23 -12.89 2.02
CA TYR A 27 -12.68 -12.59 3.37
C TYR A 27 -14.14 -13.04 3.54
N GLN A 28 -14.45 -13.51 4.75
CA GLN A 28 -15.80 -13.97 5.09
C GLN A 28 -16.56 -12.95 5.94
N ARG A 29 -15.85 -12.03 6.58
CA ARG A 29 -16.39 -11.01 7.47
C ARG A 29 -15.75 -9.66 7.23
N SER A 30 -16.55 -8.61 7.42
CA SER A 30 -16.05 -7.23 7.45
C SER A 30 -16.53 -6.53 8.72
N GLU A 31 -15.67 -5.74 9.34
CA GLU A 31 -15.95 -4.98 10.55
C GLU A 31 -15.54 -3.52 10.37
N PHE A 32 -16.42 -2.60 10.75
CA PHE A 32 -16.08 -1.17 10.80
C PHE A 32 -15.77 -0.80 12.25
N ARG A 33 -14.54 -0.35 12.46
CA ARG A 33 -13.97 0.05 13.72
C ARG A 33 -13.67 1.55 13.69
N ASP A 34 -14.74 2.38 13.74
CA ASP A 34 -14.65 3.84 13.76
C ASP A 34 -13.88 4.38 14.98
N ASP A 35 -13.81 3.61 16.06
CA ASP A 35 -12.99 3.89 17.23
C ASP A 35 -11.48 4.00 16.91
N LEU A 36 -10.99 3.31 15.87
CA LEU A 36 -9.61 3.43 15.41
C LEU A 36 -9.30 4.83 14.82
N SER A 37 -10.32 5.55 14.35
CA SER A 37 -10.16 6.92 13.84
C SER A 37 -9.65 7.90 14.89
N ARG A 38 -9.82 7.59 16.19
CA ARG A 38 -9.23 8.36 17.30
C ARG A 38 -7.70 8.50 17.19
N ARG A 39 -7.02 7.54 16.53
CA ARG A 39 -5.55 7.58 16.33
C ARG A 39 -5.13 8.71 15.41
N PHE A 40 -5.99 9.08 14.48
CA PHE A 40 -5.81 10.23 13.58
C PHE A 40 -6.29 11.54 14.23
N PHE A 41 -7.47 11.52 14.85
CA PHE A 41 -8.04 12.70 15.51
C PHE A 41 -7.17 13.20 16.67
N GLY A 42 -6.55 12.30 17.43
CA GLY A 42 -5.60 12.63 18.48
C GLY A 42 -4.36 13.41 18.00
N LEU A 43 -4.06 13.31 16.69
CA LEU A 43 -3.00 14.08 16.03
C LEU A 43 -3.53 15.36 15.35
N GLY A 44 -4.83 15.67 15.44
CA GLY A 44 -5.44 16.82 14.75
C GLY A 44 -5.57 16.63 13.24
N THR A 45 -5.62 15.41 12.77
CA THR A 45 -5.72 15.06 11.35
C THR A 45 -6.83 14.04 11.08
N VAL A 46 -6.98 13.65 9.82
CA VAL A 46 -7.89 12.59 9.37
C VAL A 46 -7.13 11.54 8.58
N GLY A 47 -7.63 10.31 8.60
CA GLY A 47 -7.02 9.20 7.88
C GLY A 47 -7.90 7.96 7.96
N THR A 48 -7.47 6.91 7.28
CA THR A 48 -8.08 5.59 7.38
C THR A 48 -7.02 4.52 7.58
N PHE A 49 -7.40 3.50 8.33
CA PHE A 49 -6.64 2.28 8.52
C PHE A 49 -7.50 1.10 8.10
N VAL A 50 -6.95 0.26 7.23
CA VAL A 50 -7.57 -1.00 6.80
C VAL A 50 -6.62 -2.14 7.15
N ALA A 51 -7.16 -3.22 7.68
CA ALA A 51 -6.41 -4.43 7.98
C ALA A 51 -7.16 -5.68 7.51
N TYR A 52 -6.44 -6.66 7.02
CA TYR A 52 -6.92 -8.00 6.74
C TYR A 52 -6.23 -9.00 7.67
N LYS A 53 -6.97 -9.49 8.66
CA LYS A 53 -6.55 -10.60 9.53
C LYS A 53 -6.72 -11.90 8.76
N VAL A 54 -5.61 -12.46 8.31
CA VAL A 54 -5.57 -13.57 7.35
C VAL A 54 -6.24 -14.82 7.94
N ASP A 55 -5.87 -15.17 9.17
CA ASP A 55 -6.34 -16.39 9.84
C ASP A 55 -7.83 -16.33 10.21
N ASP A 56 -8.35 -15.13 10.41
CA ASP A 56 -9.76 -14.88 10.74
C ASP A 56 -10.63 -14.63 9.49
N TYR A 57 -10.04 -14.51 8.31
CA TYR A 57 -10.71 -14.06 7.08
C TYR A 57 -11.51 -12.78 7.29
N LEU A 58 -10.96 -11.85 8.08
CA LEU A 58 -11.64 -10.65 8.56
C LEU A 58 -10.97 -9.38 8.00
N ILE A 59 -11.75 -8.56 7.29
CA ILE A 59 -11.40 -7.18 6.94
C ILE A 59 -11.91 -6.23 8.02
N ILE A 60 -11.03 -5.36 8.50
CA ILE A 60 -11.32 -4.28 9.44
C ILE A 60 -11.02 -2.96 8.74
N ALA A 61 -11.92 -1.98 8.81
CA ALA A 61 -11.70 -0.63 8.29
C ALA A 61 -12.17 0.42 9.30
N SER A 62 -11.40 1.50 9.46
CA SER A 62 -11.71 2.60 10.37
C SER A 62 -12.64 3.65 9.76
N ASP A 63 -12.69 3.74 8.44
CA ASP A 63 -13.52 4.70 7.70
C ASP A 63 -14.06 4.05 6.42
N LYS A 64 -15.39 3.98 6.28
CA LYS A 64 -16.05 3.32 5.14
C LYS A 64 -15.82 4.02 3.81
N VAL A 65 -15.78 5.34 3.81
CA VAL A 65 -15.67 6.15 2.61
C VAL A 65 -14.22 6.18 2.15
N ARG A 66 -13.33 6.64 3.02
CA ARG A 66 -11.92 6.83 2.70
C ARG A 66 -11.19 5.52 2.41
N SER A 67 -11.65 4.39 2.96
CA SER A 67 -11.06 3.07 2.66
C SER A 67 -11.25 2.60 1.22
N GLY A 68 -12.26 3.14 0.51
CA GLY A 68 -12.52 2.89 -0.92
C GLY A 68 -12.20 4.08 -1.82
N GLU A 69 -11.61 5.16 -1.30
CA GLU A 69 -11.20 6.32 -2.11
C GLU A 69 -9.83 6.09 -2.76
N GLY A 70 -9.81 6.09 -4.10
CA GLY A 70 -8.58 6.01 -4.87
C GLY A 70 -7.72 7.27 -4.73
N GLN A 71 -6.50 7.11 -4.22
CA GLN A 71 -5.50 8.16 -4.03
C GLN A 71 -4.23 7.86 -4.83
N LEU A 72 -3.41 8.88 -5.12
CA LEU A 72 -2.08 8.66 -5.69
C LEU A 72 -1.26 7.76 -4.74
N PRO A 73 -0.65 6.67 -5.25
CA PRO A 73 0.08 5.73 -4.39
C PRO A 73 1.39 6.30 -3.84
N ALA A 74 1.93 7.34 -4.44
CA ALA A 74 3.23 7.87 -4.06
C ALA A 74 4.31 6.77 -4.01
N SER A 75 5.16 6.79 -3.00
CA SER A 75 6.24 5.80 -2.87
C SER A 75 5.79 4.39 -2.50
N THR A 76 4.50 4.11 -2.30
CA THR A 76 4.02 2.73 -2.17
C THR A 76 4.10 2.00 -3.51
N PHE A 77 4.02 2.74 -4.65
CA PHE A 77 4.23 2.18 -5.99
C PHE A 77 5.63 1.60 -6.19
N LYS A 78 6.60 1.91 -5.35
CA LYS A 78 7.92 1.27 -5.40
C LYS A 78 7.87 -0.25 -5.19
N ILE A 79 6.82 -0.77 -4.55
CA ILE A 79 6.63 -2.22 -4.42
C ILE A 79 6.34 -2.85 -5.79
N PRO A 80 5.26 -2.52 -6.51
CA PRO A 80 5.03 -3.08 -7.84
C PRO A 80 6.14 -2.71 -8.84
N ASN A 81 6.71 -1.51 -8.77
CA ASN A 81 7.82 -1.11 -9.65
C ASN A 81 9.05 -2.01 -9.45
N SER A 82 9.37 -2.41 -8.20
CA SER A 82 10.45 -3.39 -7.92
C SER A 82 10.14 -4.76 -8.50
N ILE A 83 8.90 -5.24 -8.38
CA ILE A 83 8.47 -6.51 -8.99
C ILE A 83 8.70 -6.45 -10.50
N ILE A 84 8.24 -5.39 -11.15
CA ILE A 84 8.35 -5.21 -12.61
C ILE A 84 9.82 -5.14 -13.03
N ALA A 85 10.65 -4.39 -12.31
CA ALA A 85 12.07 -4.27 -12.59
C ALA A 85 12.79 -5.63 -12.56
N LEU A 86 12.49 -6.44 -11.53
CA LEU A 86 13.06 -7.78 -11.35
C LEU A 86 12.51 -8.78 -12.36
N ASP A 87 11.23 -8.70 -12.71
CA ASP A 87 10.58 -9.64 -13.62
C ASP A 87 10.91 -9.38 -15.09
N THR A 88 11.20 -8.13 -15.43
CA THR A 88 11.62 -7.73 -16.78
C THR A 88 13.12 -7.76 -17.00
N GLY A 89 13.92 -8.10 -15.98
CA GLY A 89 15.38 -8.11 -16.05
C GLY A 89 16.03 -6.72 -16.12
N VAL A 90 15.29 -5.64 -15.85
CA VAL A 90 15.86 -4.28 -15.68
C VAL A 90 16.76 -4.24 -14.45
N VAL A 91 16.45 -5.04 -13.46
CA VAL A 91 17.30 -5.38 -12.31
C VAL A 91 17.42 -6.90 -12.22
N GLU A 92 18.65 -7.41 -12.25
CA GLU A 92 18.91 -8.84 -12.09
C GLU A 92 19.11 -9.22 -10.62
N ASP A 93 19.89 -8.39 -9.89
CA ASP A 93 20.21 -8.62 -8.48
C ASP A 93 19.94 -7.32 -7.66
N PRO A 94 18.98 -7.34 -6.72
CA PRO A 94 18.60 -6.15 -5.96
C PRO A 94 19.71 -5.63 -5.03
N ASP A 95 20.78 -6.38 -4.83
CA ASP A 95 21.90 -6.03 -3.95
C ASP A 95 23.16 -5.62 -4.70
N LYS A 96 23.28 -5.99 -6.00
CA LYS A 96 24.49 -5.76 -6.80
C LYS A 96 24.30 -4.75 -7.91
N ASP A 97 23.12 -4.67 -8.52
CA ASP A 97 22.87 -3.76 -9.63
C ASP A 97 22.81 -2.32 -9.13
N VAL A 98 23.81 -1.53 -9.55
CA VAL A 98 24.01 -0.18 -9.04
C VAL A 98 23.42 0.86 -10.01
N PHE A 99 22.55 1.68 -9.48
CA PHE A 99 22.08 2.93 -10.08
C PHE A 99 23.00 4.06 -9.63
N LYS A 100 23.75 4.59 -10.56
CA LYS A 100 24.70 5.69 -10.26
C LYS A 100 23.93 6.97 -9.95
N TRP A 101 24.45 7.74 -8.98
CA TRP A 101 23.97 9.07 -8.71
C TRP A 101 24.17 9.96 -9.94
N ASP A 102 23.14 10.72 -10.29
CA ASP A 102 23.14 11.60 -11.46
C ASP A 102 23.89 12.93 -11.25
N GLY A 103 24.53 13.12 -10.08
CA GLY A 103 25.25 14.34 -9.73
C GLY A 103 24.34 15.49 -9.26
N VAL A 104 23.02 15.32 -9.29
CA VAL A 104 22.06 16.37 -8.87
C VAL A 104 21.87 16.30 -7.35
N THR A 105 22.26 17.35 -6.64
CA THR A 105 22.06 17.48 -5.20
C THR A 105 20.59 17.78 -4.90
N ARG A 106 19.96 16.91 -4.11
CA ARG A 106 18.57 17.03 -3.67
C ARG A 106 18.50 17.27 -2.16
N SER A 107 17.39 17.83 -1.69
CA SER A 107 17.18 18.13 -0.26
C SER A 107 17.20 16.90 0.67
N ILE A 108 16.92 15.72 0.11
CA ILE A 108 17.03 14.45 0.85
C ILE A 108 18.44 13.91 0.61
N GLU A 109 19.33 14.11 1.56
CA GLU A 109 20.74 13.74 1.47
C GLU A 109 20.95 12.27 1.13
N ALA A 110 20.15 11.39 1.67
CA ALA A 110 20.21 9.94 1.42
C ALA A 110 20.02 9.57 -0.07
N TRP A 111 19.52 10.48 -0.92
CA TRP A 111 19.34 10.27 -2.35
C TRP A 111 20.57 10.68 -3.20
N ASN A 112 21.52 11.40 -2.59
CA ASN A 112 22.68 11.99 -3.27
C ASN A 112 23.88 11.03 -3.26
N LYS A 113 23.65 9.79 -3.67
CA LYS A 113 24.66 8.73 -3.78
C LYS A 113 24.18 7.59 -4.66
N ASP A 114 25.08 6.67 -4.99
CA ASP A 114 24.76 5.42 -5.69
C ASP A 114 23.83 4.53 -4.86
N HIS A 115 22.92 3.84 -5.52
CA HIS A 115 21.96 2.93 -4.88
C HIS A 115 21.85 1.60 -5.60
N THR A 116 21.66 0.53 -4.83
CA THR A 116 21.05 -0.70 -5.32
C THR A 116 19.53 -0.62 -5.16
N LEU A 117 18.77 -1.59 -5.70
CA LEU A 117 17.32 -1.60 -5.54
C LEU A 117 16.94 -1.68 -4.05
N ARG A 118 17.65 -2.51 -3.25
CA ARG A 118 17.44 -2.62 -1.79
C ARG A 118 17.68 -1.28 -1.08
N SER A 119 18.78 -0.62 -1.34
CA SER A 119 19.08 0.64 -0.68
C SER A 119 18.14 1.76 -1.14
N ALA A 120 17.71 1.74 -2.40
CA ALA A 120 16.78 2.73 -2.95
C ALA A 120 15.37 2.63 -2.33
N ILE A 121 14.84 1.41 -2.14
CA ILE A 121 13.52 1.24 -1.50
C ILE A 121 13.55 1.65 -0.02
N ALA A 122 14.64 1.36 0.68
CA ALA A 122 14.81 1.69 2.09
C ALA A 122 14.74 3.19 2.36
N VAL A 123 15.43 4.01 1.54
CA VAL A 123 15.42 5.48 1.65
C VAL A 123 14.37 6.14 0.75
N SER A 124 13.56 5.34 0.07
CA SER A 124 12.51 5.83 -0.85
C SER A 124 13.04 6.73 -1.97
N ALA A 125 14.23 6.41 -2.55
CA ALA A 125 14.91 7.21 -3.57
C ALA A 125 14.05 7.34 -4.83
N VAL A 126 13.36 8.48 -4.99
CA VAL A 126 12.51 8.76 -6.17
C VAL A 126 13.31 8.75 -7.45
N PRO A 127 14.50 9.38 -7.56
CA PRO A 127 15.25 9.41 -8.82
C PRO A 127 15.61 8.03 -9.36
N VAL A 128 15.95 7.09 -8.47
CA VAL A 128 16.26 5.71 -8.86
C VAL A 128 15.02 5.01 -9.44
N TYR A 129 13.86 5.16 -8.81
CA TYR A 129 12.63 4.55 -9.28
C TYR A 129 12.07 5.19 -10.55
N GLN A 130 12.36 6.46 -10.78
CA GLN A 130 12.09 7.13 -12.05
C GLN A 130 12.97 6.57 -13.17
N GLU A 131 14.24 6.36 -12.90
CA GLU A 131 15.17 5.72 -13.83
C GLU A 131 14.73 4.28 -14.16
N ILE A 132 14.37 3.49 -13.14
CA ILE A 132 13.85 2.14 -13.33
C ILE A 132 12.59 2.17 -14.22
N ALA A 133 11.65 3.07 -13.96
CA ALA A 133 10.43 3.17 -14.76
C ALA A 133 10.71 3.54 -16.23
N ARG A 134 11.66 4.45 -16.49
CA ARG A 134 12.11 4.78 -17.85
C ARG A 134 12.74 3.57 -18.55
N ARG A 135 13.57 2.78 -17.86
CA ARG A 135 14.17 1.54 -18.41
C ARG A 135 13.14 0.44 -18.67
N ILE A 136 12.12 0.31 -17.82
CA ILE A 136 10.98 -0.59 -18.06
C ILE A 136 10.24 -0.16 -19.33
N GLY A 137 9.95 1.12 -19.47
CA GLY A 137 9.20 1.68 -20.59
C GLY A 137 7.68 1.54 -20.45
N PRO A 138 6.91 2.38 -21.18
CA PRO A 138 5.46 2.49 -20.96
C PRO A 138 4.70 1.20 -21.28
N GLU A 139 5.04 0.51 -22.35
CA GLU A 139 4.33 -0.71 -22.78
C GLU A 139 4.45 -1.84 -21.74
N ARG A 140 5.67 -2.11 -21.26
CA ARG A 140 5.87 -3.13 -20.22
C ARG A 140 5.24 -2.70 -18.90
N MET A 141 5.40 -1.42 -18.52
CA MET A 141 4.81 -0.90 -17.29
C MET A 141 3.28 -1.08 -17.30
N GLN A 142 2.58 -0.68 -18.37
CA GLN A 142 1.14 -0.85 -18.50
C GLN A 142 0.75 -2.33 -18.40
N LYS A 143 1.40 -3.18 -19.19
CA LYS A 143 1.15 -4.64 -19.16
C LYS A 143 1.22 -5.22 -17.75
N TYR A 144 2.22 -4.84 -16.95
CA TYR A 144 2.38 -5.39 -15.60
C TYR A 144 1.42 -4.77 -14.59
N VAL A 145 1.09 -3.49 -14.73
CA VAL A 145 0.07 -2.83 -13.90
C VAL A 145 -1.29 -3.51 -14.11
N ASP A 146 -1.64 -3.80 -15.37
CA ASP A 146 -2.86 -4.53 -15.73
C ASP A 146 -2.82 -5.97 -15.20
N LEU A 147 -1.71 -6.68 -15.43
CA LEU A 147 -1.53 -8.07 -15.02
C LEU A 147 -1.65 -8.24 -13.50
N MET A 148 -1.11 -7.31 -12.73
CA MET A 148 -1.18 -7.33 -11.27
C MET A 148 -2.51 -6.78 -10.72
N ASP A 149 -3.41 -6.29 -11.56
CA ASP A 149 -4.67 -5.63 -11.17
C ASP A 149 -4.42 -4.53 -10.13
N TYR A 150 -3.51 -3.59 -10.46
CA TYR A 150 -3.05 -2.58 -9.51
C TYR A 150 -3.79 -1.25 -9.69
N GLY A 151 -4.63 -0.91 -8.72
CA GLY A 151 -5.37 0.36 -8.68
C GLY A 151 -6.35 0.53 -9.83
N ASN A 152 -6.38 1.73 -10.42
CA ASN A 152 -7.21 2.06 -11.58
C ASN A 152 -6.55 1.74 -12.94
N HIS A 153 -5.35 1.17 -12.94
CA HIS A 153 -4.57 0.77 -14.12
C HIS A 153 -4.07 1.92 -15.00
N ASP A 154 -4.33 3.17 -14.65
CA ASP A 154 -4.01 4.34 -15.49
C ASP A 154 -2.59 4.85 -15.21
N ILE A 155 -1.66 4.59 -16.12
CA ILE A 155 -0.28 5.10 -16.07
C ILE A 155 -0.09 6.42 -16.83
N GLY A 156 -1.16 7.13 -17.16
CA GLY A 156 -1.10 8.45 -17.79
C GLY A 156 -0.45 9.51 -16.89
N GLY A 157 0.10 10.55 -17.52
CA GLY A 157 0.80 11.63 -16.82
C GLY A 157 2.32 11.52 -16.80
N GLY A 158 2.90 10.58 -17.58
CA GLY A 158 4.34 10.39 -17.75
C GLY A 158 4.87 9.15 -17.06
N ILE A 159 5.73 8.40 -17.79
CA ILE A 159 6.22 7.08 -17.37
C ILE A 159 6.94 7.10 -16.01
N ASP A 160 7.51 8.19 -15.61
CA ASP A 160 8.24 8.38 -14.36
C ASP A 160 7.53 9.30 -13.36
N GLN A 161 6.26 9.67 -13.65
CA GLN A 161 5.44 10.59 -12.84
C GLN A 161 4.06 10.03 -12.48
N PHE A 162 3.52 9.03 -13.19
CA PHE A 162 2.12 8.60 -13.10
C PHE A 162 1.67 8.19 -11.69
N TRP A 163 2.60 7.76 -10.83
CA TRP A 163 2.33 7.41 -9.42
C TRP A 163 2.57 8.56 -8.43
N LEU A 164 3.14 9.69 -8.89
CA LEU A 164 3.47 10.88 -8.09
C LEU A 164 2.48 12.03 -8.33
N THR A 165 2.29 12.38 -9.60
CA THR A 165 1.48 13.53 -10.04
C THR A 165 0.55 13.19 -11.21
N GLY A 166 0.63 11.95 -11.75
CA GLY A 166 -0.20 11.51 -12.88
C GLY A 166 -1.52 10.89 -12.44
N ASN A 167 -1.98 9.90 -13.23
CA ASN A 167 -3.36 9.42 -13.16
C ASN A 167 -3.58 8.18 -12.30
N LEU A 168 -2.52 7.48 -11.89
CA LEU A 168 -2.67 6.25 -11.13
C LEU A 168 -3.32 6.51 -9.77
N ARG A 169 -4.38 5.76 -9.48
CA ARG A 169 -5.09 5.81 -8.19
C ARG A 169 -5.22 4.41 -7.63
N ILE A 170 -5.08 4.29 -6.33
CA ILE A 170 -5.31 3.05 -5.58
C ILE A 170 -5.95 3.39 -4.24
N ASP A 171 -6.90 2.61 -3.81
CA ASP A 171 -7.50 2.74 -2.49
C ASP A 171 -6.87 1.77 -1.47
N PRO A 172 -7.09 1.96 -0.16
CA PRO A 172 -6.57 1.08 0.88
C PRO A 172 -7.00 -0.39 0.74
N MET A 173 -8.21 -0.66 0.25
CA MET A 173 -8.70 -2.03 0.05
C MET A 173 -7.95 -2.73 -1.09
N GLN A 174 -7.71 -2.02 -2.19
CA GLN A 174 -6.89 -2.50 -3.31
C GLN A 174 -5.43 -2.73 -2.89
N GLN A 175 -4.88 -1.89 -2.00
CA GLN A 175 -3.56 -2.11 -1.41
C GLN A 175 -3.52 -3.42 -0.61
N ILE A 176 -4.55 -3.70 0.19
CA ILE A 176 -4.68 -4.96 0.94
C ILE A 176 -4.66 -6.16 0.00
N ASP A 177 -5.48 -6.14 -1.08
CA ASP A 177 -5.53 -7.23 -2.04
C ASP A 177 -4.18 -7.48 -2.72
N PHE A 178 -3.57 -6.42 -3.23
CA PHE A 178 -2.25 -6.51 -3.88
C PHE A 178 -1.18 -7.05 -2.93
N LEU A 179 -1.12 -6.54 -1.71
CA LEU A 179 -0.11 -6.94 -0.72
C LEU A 179 -0.32 -8.36 -0.21
N ASP A 180 -1.57 -8.82 -0.04
CA ASP A 180 -1.84 -10.20 0.33
C ASP A 180 -1.41 -11.18 -0.77
N ARG A 181 -1.70 -10.85 -2.03
CA ARG A 181 -1.23 -11.65 -3.18
C ARG A 181 0.29 -11.69 -3.27
N LEU A 182 0.98 -10.55 -3.05
CA LEU A 182 2.45 -10.49 -3.00
C LEU A 182 2.99 -11.32 -1.84
N ARG A 183 2.43 -11.18 -0.63
CA ARG A 183 2.82 -11.92 0.56
C ARG A 183 2.75 -13.43 0.33
N ARG A 184 1.66 -13.91 -0.28
CA ARG A 184 1.46 -15.32 -0.63
C ARG A 184 2.29 -15.80 -1.84
N GLY A 185 2.89 -14.88 -2.60
CA GLY A 185 3.62 -15.20 -3.83
C GLY A 185 2.72 -15.69 -4.97
N VAL A 186 1.48 -15.18 -5.06
CA VAL A 186 0.47 -15.60 -6.05
C VAL A 186 0.12 -14.51 -7.08
N LEU A 187 0.86 -13.41 -7.11
CA LEU A 187 0.77 -12.46 -8.21
C LEU A 187 1.14 -13.18 -9.52
N PRO A 188 0.52 -12.81 -10.67
CA PRO A 188 0.75 -13.46 -11.97
C PRO A 188 2.10 -13.03 -12.61
N VAL A 189 3.16 -13.09 -11.85
CA VAL A 189 4.56 -12.77 -12.20
C VAL A 189 5.49 -13.84 -11.62
N SER A 190 6.77 -13.82 -11.95
CA SER A 190 7.67 -14.88 -11.49
C SER A 190 7.74 -14.95 -9.94
N LYS A 191 7.88 -16.16 -9.41
CA LYS A 191 8.09 -16.35 -7.97
C LYS A 191 9.34 -15.63 -7.48
N ARG A 192 10.40 -15.67 -8.29
CA ARG A 192 11.67 -15.01 -7.98
C ARG A 192 11.49 -13.50 -7.77
N SER A 193 10.80 -12.79 -8.67
CA SER A 193 10.59 -11.33 -8.54
C SER A 193 9.79 -10.99 -7.29
N GLN A 194 8.79 -11.80 -6.94
CA GLN A 194 8.00 -11.65 -5.72
C GLN A 194 8.85 -11.88 -4.45
N GLU A 195 9.63 -12.95 -4.41
CA GLU A 195 10.52 -13.28 -3.28
C GLU A 195 11.56 -12.19 -3.04
N LEU A 196 12.25 -11.76 -4.09
CA LEU A 196 13.26 -10.71 -4.01
C LEU A 196 12.61 -9.38 -3.57
N THR A 197 11.43 -9.03 -4.08
CA THR A 197 10.72 -7.81 -3.65
C THR A 197 10.36 -7.87 -2.17
N ARG A 198 9.82 -9.00 -1.68
CA ARG A 198 9.54 -9.17 -0.25
C ARG A 198 10.81 -9.03 0.61
N SER A 199 11.94 -9.54 0.11
CA SER A 199 13.22 -9.52 0.85
C SER A 199 13.82 -8.12 1.00
N ILE A 200 13.50 -7.18 0.11
CA ILE A 200 14.03 -5.81 0.14
C ILE A 200 13.13 -4.80 0.85
N LEU A 201 11.90 -5.20 1.21
CA LEU A 201 11.01 -4.30 1.95
C LEU A 201 11.61 -3.95 3.31
N PRO A 202 11.51 -2.68 3.74
CA PRO A 202 11.95 -2.28 5.07
C PRO A 202 11.25 -3.07 6.17
N VAL A 203 12.00 -3.45 7.19
CA VAL A 203 11.56 -4.27 8.32
C VAL A 203 11.69 -3.49 9.62
N THR A 204 10.66 -3.58 10.46
CA THR A 204 10.64 -3.08 11.84
C THR A 204 10.20 -4.21 12.76
N THR A 205 10.89 -4.42 13.87
CA THR A 205 10.52 -5.41 14.88
C THR A 205 9.85 -4.71 16.06
N VAL A 206 8.72 -5.27 16.54
CA VAL A 206 7.99 -4.79 17.73
C VAL A 206 7.70 -6.01 18.60
N GLY A 207 8.44 -6.13 19.72
CA GLY A 207 8.40 -7.36 20.51
C GLY A 207 8.84 -8.57 19.69
N ASP A 208 7.97 -9.56 19.58
CA ASP A 208 8.14 -10.78 18.77
C ASP A 208 7.50 -10.68 17.36
N ALA A 209 6.91 -9.52 17.03
CA ALA A 209 6.30 -9.29 15.73
C ALA A 209 7.28 -8.62 14.76
N THR A 210 7.19 -9.02 13.49
CA THR A 210 7.94 -8.45 12.37
C THR A 210 7.00 -7.71 11.43
N ILE A 211 7.21 -6.42 11.24
CA ILE A 211 6.45 -5.56 10.32
C ILE A 211 7.31 -5.30 9.08
N ARG A 212 6.81 -5.70 7.90
CA ARG A 212 7.38 -5.33 6.60
C ARG A 212 6.51 -4.27 5.98
N ALA A 213 7.04 -3.07 5.76
CA ALA A 213 6.22 -1.95 5.33
C ALA A 213 6.94 -0.99 4.38
N LYS A 214 6.14 -0.30 3.56
CA LYS A 214 6.59 0.79 2.71
C LYS A 214 5.76 2.04 2.99
N SER A 215 6.46 3.14 3.24
CA SER A 215 5.86 4.46 3.34
C SER A 215 5.64 5.11 1.98
N GLY A 216 4.64 5.98 1.89
CA GLY A 216 4.44 6.92 0.80
C GLY A 216 4.23 8.32 1.35
N LEU A 217 4.62 9.33 0.59
CA LEU A 217 4.33 10.73 0.88
C LEU A 217 4.20 11.48 -0.45
N LEU A 218 3.07 12.16 -0.62
CA LEU A 218 2.89 13.17 -1.65
C LEU A 218 3.03 14.55 -1.00
N GLY A 219 3.64 15.49 -1.73
CA GLY A 219 3.68 16.89 -1.32
C GLY A 219 2.27 17.50 -1.25
N ALA A 220 2.16 18.61 -0.53
CA ALA A 220 0.94 19.39 -0.52
C ALA A 220 0.67 19.96 -1.93
N GLU A 221 -0.55 19.80 -2.41
CA GLU A 221 -1.07 20.50 -3.59
C GLU A 221 -1.89 21.72 -3.15
N GLN A 222 -2.16 22.65 -4.09
CA GLN A 222 -2.97 23.83 -3.78
C GLN A 222 -4.28 23.44 -3.09
N GLY A 223 -4.47 23.89 -1.84
CA GLY A 223 -5.66 23.65 -1.05
C GLY A 223 -5.82 22.25 -0.45
N LYS A 224 -4.86 21.35 -0.63
CA LYS A 224 -4.88 20.01 -0.03
C LYS A 224 -3.61 19.75 0.79
N PRO A 225 -3.72 19.09 1.96
CA PRO A 225 -2.55 18.66 2.73
C PRO A 225 -1.75 17.60 1.97
N SER A 226 -0.50 17.39 2.37
CA SER A 226 0.26 16.23 1.94
C SER A 226 -0.47 14.94 2.30
N LEU A 227 -0.38 13.92 1.44
CA LEU A 227 -0.95 12.60 1.72
C LEU A 227 0.15 11.63 2.15
N GLY A 228 0.01 11.08 3.34
CA GLY A 228 0.92 10.06 3.88
C GLY A 228 0.34 8.66 3.77
N TRP A 229 1.13 7.70 3.28
CA TRP A 229 0.82 6.28 3.26
C TRP A 229 1.75 5.47 4.17
N MET A 230 1.23 4.36 4.69
CA MET A 230 1.99 3.26 5.25
C MET A 230 1.26 1.96 4.94
N VAL A 231 1.90 1.06 4.16
CA VAL A 231 1.30 -0.18 3.70
C VAL A 231 2.24 -1.36 3.90
N GLY A 232 1.71 -2.55 4.20
CA GLY A 232 2.56 -3.71 4.45
C GLY A 232 1.81 -4.84 5.15
N TRP A 233 2.56 -5.65 5.87
CA TRP A 233 2.01 -6.72 6.71
C TRP A 233 2.85 -6.93 7.96
N VAL A 234 2.22 -7.49 8.98
CA VAL A 234 2.84 -7.93 10.22
C VAL A 234 2.72 -9.44 10.37
N GLU A 235 3.78 -10.04 10.87
CA GLU A 235 3.90 -11.47 11.16
C GLU A 235 4.27 -11.64 12.63
N LYS A 236 3.48 -12.44 13.37
CA LYS A 236 3.78 -12.86 14.74
C LYS A 236 3.50 -14.35 14.90
N GLY A 237 4.55 -15.14 15.00
CA GLY A 237 4.42 -16.60 14.95
C GLY A 237 3.75 -17.02 13.63
N SER A 238 2.61 -17.72 13.72
CA SER A 238 1.80 -18.11 12.55
C SER A 238 0.80 -17.03 12.13
N GLN A 239 0.50 -16.06 12.99
CA GLN A 239 -0.49 -15.02 12.71
C GLN A 239 0.04 -13.99 11.72
N GLN A 240 -0.83 -13.59 10.78
CA GLN A 240 -0.48 -12.61 9.75
C GLN A 240 -1.62 -11.62 9.56
N THR A 241 -1.25 -10.34 9.48
CA THR A 241 -2.21 -9.26 9.20
C THR A 241 -1.62 -8.33 8.14
N VAL A 242 -2.32 -8.16 7.03
CA VAL A 242 -1.99 -7.19 6.00
C VAL A 242 -2.65 -5.86 6.35
N PHE A 243 -1.97 -4.73 6.13
CA PHE A 243 -2.53 -3.42 6.45
C PHE A 243 -2.22 -2.38 5.38
N ALA A 244 -3.12 -1.41 5.27
CA ALA A 244 -2.95 -0.20 4.49
C ALA A 244 -3.53 0.98 5.27
N MET A 245 -2.74 2.03 5.43
CA MET A 245 -3.12 3.27 6.08
C MET A 245 -2.79 4.44 5.18
N ASN A 246 -3.73 5.39 5.05
CA ASN A 246 -3.41 6.72 4.56
C ASN A 246 -3.95 7.80 5.51
N MET A 247 -3.27 8.94 5.54
CA MET A 247 -3.66 10.08 6.37
C MET A 247 -3.23 11.41 5.74
N ASP A 248 -3.93 12.46 6.08
CA ASP A 248 -3.53 13.82 5.73
C ASP A 248 -2.34 14.22 6.62
N CYS A 249 -1.28 14.72 5.97
CA CYS A 249 -0.09 15.19 6.66
C CYS A 249 -0.03 16.72 6.55
N LYS A 250 -0.61 17.41 7.53
CA LYS A 250 -0.66 18.90 7.59
C LYS A 250 0.67 19.48 8.08
N GLU A 251 1.45 18.70 8.78
CA GLU A 251 2.72 19.11 9.39
C GLU A 251 3.73 17.94 9.47
N GLN A 252 4.97 18.25 9.77
CA GLN A 252 6.06 17.26 9.81
C GLN A 252 5.85 16.17 10.87
N SER A 253 5.20 16.49 11.98
CA SER A 253 4.86 15.52 13.04
C SER A 253 3.95 14.39 12.52
N HIS A 254 2.99 14.71 11.64
CA HIS A 254 2.12 13.71 11.00
C HIS A 254 2.92 12.75 10.11
N ILE A 255 3.90 13.29 9.37
CA ILE A 255 4.77 12.47 8.51
C ILE A 255 5.56 11.47 9.36
N ALA A 256 6.11 11.92 10.50
CA ALA A 256 6.85 11.07 11.43
C ALA A 256 5.94 10.03 12.12
N ALA A 257 4.69 10.39 12.45
CA ALA A 257 3.76 9.55 13.21
C ALA A 257 3.19 8.36 12.43
N ARG A 258 3.32 8.29 11.10
CA ARG A 258 2.65 7.27 10.26
C ARG A 258 2.85 5.83 10.76
N MET A 259 4.07 5.43 11.09
CA MET A 259 4.33 4.08 11.59
C MET A 259 3.76 3.89 13.00
N THR A 260 3.84 4.89 13.87
CA THR A 260 3.26 4.85 15.22
C THR A 260 1.75 4.67 15.17
N VAL A 261 1.05 5.38 14.27
CA VAL A 261 -0.40 5.21 14.05
C VAL A 261 -0.72 3.78 13.63
N VAL A 262 0.02 3.23 12.66
CA VAL A 262 -0.15 1.84 12.24
C VAL A 262 0.05 0.88 13.41
N GLN A 263 1.13 1.01 14.17
CA GLN A 263 1.40 0.16 15.33
C GLN A 263 0.28 0.22 16.37
N GLN A 264 -0.24 1.41 16.66
CA GLN A 264 -1.35 1.59 17.59
C GLN A 264 -2.65 0.93 17.06
N CYS A 265 -2.98 1.12 15.78
CA CYS A 265 -4.14 0.47 15.18
C CYS A 265 -4.00 -1.06 15.17
N LEU A 266 -2.82 -1.58 14.84
CA LEU A 266 -2.54 -3.02 14.88
C LEU A 266 -2.70 -3.58 16.31
N ALA A 267 -2.22 -2.86 17.33
CA ALA A 267 -2.40 -3.24 18.73
C ALA A 267 -3.88 -3.23 19.15
N ASP A 268 -4.66 -2.22 18.71
CA ASP A 268 -6.10 -2.11 19.02
C ASP A 268 -6.95 -3.24 18.40
N ILE A 269 -6.49 -3.87 17.32
CA ILE A 269 -7.14 -5.03 16.71
C ILE A 269 -6.51 -6.38 17.10
N VAL A 270 -5.55 -6.34 18.04
CA VAL A 270 -4.81 -7.52 18.51
C VAL A 270 -4.19 -8.29 17.33
N ALA A 271 -3.40 -7.58 16.52
CA ALA A 271 -2.69 -8.14 15.37
C ALA A 271 -1.28 -8.65 15.74
N TYR A 272 -0.79 -8.29 16.94
CA TYR A 272 0.45 -8.78 17.54
C TYR A 272 0.47 -8.65 19.07
#